data_9832cdec2ddb5ea690fe320dfbb5ad0b
#
_entry.id   9832cdec2ddb5ea690fe320dfbb5ad0b
#
_cell.length_a   1.000
_cell.length_b   1.000
_cell.length_c   1.000
_cell.angle_alpha   90.00
_cell.angle_beta   90.00
_cell.angle_gamma   90.00
#
_symmetry.space_group_name_H-M   'P 1'
#
loop_
_entity.id
_entity.type
_entity.pdbx_description
1 polymer ?
#
loop_
_entity_poly.entity_id
_entity_poly.type
_entity_poly.pdbx_seq_one_letter_code
_entity_poly.pdbx_strand_id
1 'polypeptide(L)'
;QAANAEKERPTLIIGKTLMGKGAMGANGEDFSDKVSTHGQPLTGAGASIEKTIENLGGDPQNPFTIFPEVAEFYAKVLDEKRAYAKAKKAEQAAWEKANPELAAKLHKFLSGKAPEIDYKAIQHKANIATRAASADVLVALAQQVENMIVSSADLSNSDKTDGFIKGGARNLVKGDFSGAFFQAGV
;
A
#
# COMPACT_ATOMS: atom_id res chain seq x y z
N GLN A 1 -5.72 19.12 6.97
CA GLN A 1 -5.98 20.06 5.87
C GLN A 1 -4.69 20.76 5.41
N ALA A 2 -3.93 21.43 6.31
CA ALA A 2 -2.70 22.13 5.93
C ALA A 2 -1.66 21.23 5.22
N ALA A 3 -1.45 20.00 5.70
CA ALA A 3 -0.56 19.04 5.06
C ALA A 3 -0.98 18.67 3.63
N ASN A 4 -2.29 18.55 3.40
CA ASN A 4 -2.82 18.25 2.06
C ASN A 4 -2.73 19.46 1.09
N ALA A 5 -2.68 20.68 1.62
CA ALA A 5 -2.58 21.90 0.84
C ALA A 5 -1.13 22.23 0.44
N GLU A 6 -0.15 21.77 1.22
CA GLU A 6 1.27 21.97 0.90
C GLU A 6 1.68 21.07 -0.28
N LYS A 7 2.24 21.68 -1.34
CA LYS A 7 2.64 20.99 -2.58
C LYS A 7 4.12 21.09 -2.89
N GLU A 8 4.82 22.00 -2.22
CA GLU A 8 6.21 22.33 -2.55
C GLU A 8 7.22 21.74 -1.58
N ARG A 9 6.80 21.50 -0.34
CA ARG A 9 7.68 21.08 0.75
C ARG A 9 7.17 19.83 1.45
N PRO A 10 8.05 18.94 1.97
CA PRO A 10 7.64 17.87 2.84
C PRO A 10 6.92 18.39 4.09
N THR A 11 5.90 17.67 4.55
CA THR A 11 5.15 18.03 5.76
C THR A 11 5.34 16.98 6.83
N LEU A 12 5.82 17.40 8.00
CA LEU A 12 5.92 16.57 9.19
C LEU A 12 4.75 16.87 10.12
N ILE A 13 3.99 15.85 10.50
CA ILE A 13 2.93 15.95 11.51
C ILE A 13 3.42 15.27 12.79
N ILE A 14 3.56 16.06 13.86
CA ILE A 14 3.94 15.54 15.18
C ILE A 14 2.68 15.41 16.03
N GLY A 15 2.28 14.16 16.33
CA GLY A 15 1.16 13.85 17.22
C GLY A 15 1.64 13.56 18.64
N LYS A 16 1.05 14.24 19.63
CA LYS A 16 1.17 13.83 21.05
C LYS A 16 -0.02 12.95 21.37
N THR A 17 0.26 11.71 21.70
CA THR A 17 -0.77 10.70 21.98
C THR A 17 -0.50 10.01 23.32
N LEU A 18 -1.53 9.40 23.87
CA LEU A 18 -1.47 8.59 25.08
C LEU A 18 -1.86 7.17 24.71
N MET A 19 -1.01 6.21 24.97
CA MET A 19 -1.28 4.80 24.66
C MET A 19 -2.46 4.28 25.50
N GLY A 20 -3.39 3.59 24.83
CA GLY A 20 -4.59 3.08 25.52
C GLY A 20 -5.51 4.18 26.07
N LYS A 21 -5.48 5.39 25.52
CA LYS A 21 -6.33 6.49 25.96
C LYS A 21 -7.80 6.07 26.04
N GLY A 22 -8.39 6.30 27.23
CA GLY A 22 -9.78 5.94 27.48
C GLY A 22 -9.99 4.50 27.96
N ALA A 23 -8.94 3.68 28.00
CA ALA A 23 -9.01 2.35 28.59
C ALA A 23 -9.27 2.44 30.11
N MET A 24 -10.20 1.61 30.61
CA MET A 24 -10.62 1.58 32.02
C MET A 24 -10.39 0.20 32.61
N GLY A 25 -9.98 0.13 33.84
CA GLY A 25 -9.95 -1.09 34.62
C GLY A 25 -11.34 -1.53 35.09
N ALA A 26 -11.44 -2.73 35.66
CA ALA A 26 -12.70 -3.31 36.11
C ALA A 26 -13.38 -2.49 37.24
N ASN A 27 -12.60 -1.82 38.06
CA ASN A 27 -13.10 -0.97 39.15
C ASN A 27 -13.33 0.49 38.72
N GLY A 28 -13.18 0.80 37.40
CA GLY A 28 -13.36 2.14 36.86
C GLY A 28 -12.13 3.04 36.98
N GLU A 29 -10.96 2.48 37.33
CA GLU A 29 -9.70 3.20 37.32
C GLU A 29 -9.18 3.45 35.90
N ASP A 30 -8.47 4.56 35.68
CA ASP A 30 -7.79 4.85 34.42
C ASP A 30 -6.72 3.78 34.12
N PHE A 31 -6.83 3.15 32.97
CA PHE A 31 -5.93 2.10 32.49
C PHE A 31 -5.06 2.55 31.32
N SER A 32 -5.08 3.84 30.97
CA SER A 32 -4.21 4.39 29.93
C SER A 32 -2.75 4.46 30.35
N ASP A 33 -1.85 4.64 29.37
CA ASP A 33 -0.40 4.77 29.52
C ASP A 33 0.29 3.62 30.26
N LYS A 34 -0.29 2.42 30.21
CA LYS A 34 0.33 1.23 30.80
C LYS A 34 1.00 0.40 29.69
N VAL A 35 2.23 -0.05 29.93
CA VAL A 35 2.99 -0.89 28.98
C VAL A 35 2.19 -2.13 28.56
N SER A 36 1.39 -2.71 29.47
CA SER A 36 0.52 -3.86 29.20
C SER A 36 -0.55 -3.59 28.13
N THR A 37 -0.88 -2.34 27.80
CA THR A 37 -1.81 -2.02 26.70
C THR A 37 -1.15 -2.09 25.32
N HIS A 38 0.16 -2.23 25.25
CA HIS A 38 0.90 -2.35 24.00
C HIS A 38 0.94 -3.80 23.51
N GLY A 39 0.44 -4.03 22.29
CA GLY A 39 0.52 -5.34 21.65
C GLY A 39 -0.37 -6.45 22.28
N GLN A 40 -1.26 -6.08 23.19
CA GLN A 40 -2.20 -7.01 23.83
C GLN A 40 -3.64 -6.52 23.65
N PRO A 41 -4.61 -7.44 23.51
CA PRO A 41 -6.02 -7.08 23.67
C PRO A 41 -6.26 -6.46 25.05
N LEU A 42 -7.16 -5.47 25.15
CA LEU A 42 -7.41 -4.77 26.42
C LEU A 42 -7.74 -5.73 27.59
N THR A 43 -8.52 -6.77 27.35
CA THR A 43 -8.83 -7.81 28.35
C THR A 43 -7.58 -8.60 28.78
N GLY A 44 -6.73 -8.96 27.81
CA GLY A 44 -5.45 -9.62 28.09
C GLY A 44 -4.47 -8.74 28.88
N ALA A 45 -4.57 -7.42 28.70
CA ALA A 45 -3.79 -6.45 29.46
C ALA A 45 -4.31 -6.20 30.89
N GLY A 46 -5.54 -6.66 31.20
CA GLY A 46 -6.19 -6.46 32.49
C GLY A 46 -7.22 -5.31 32.53
N ALA A 47 -7.53 -4.69 31.38
CA ALA A 47 -8.59 -3.68 31.28
C ALA A 47 -9.98 -4.32 31.12
N SER A 48 -11.03 -3.56 31.42
CA SER A 48 -12.42 -3.91 31.16
C SER A 48 -12.88 -3.32 29.83
N ILE A 49 -13.37 -4.16 28.92
CA ILE A 49 -13.96 -3.71 27.66
C ILE A 49 -15.23 -2.93 27.90
N GLU A 50 -16.13 -3.41 28.76
CA GLU A 50 -17.40 -2.74 29.06
C GLU A 50 -17.17 -1.34 29.60
N LYS A 51 -16.30 -1.21 30.63
CA LYS A 51 -15.96 0.09 31.22
C LYS A 51 -15.26 1.02 30.24
N THR A 52 -14.45 0.48 29.36
CA THR A 52 -13.78 1.26 28.30
C THR A 52 -14.82 1.79 27.29
N ILE A 53 -15.77 0.95 26.85
CA ILE A 53 -16.84 1.36 25.94
C ILE A 53 -17.72 2.44 26.59
N GLU A 54 -18.14 2.26 27.83
CA GLU A 54 -18.89 3.25 28.61
C GLU A 54 -18.13 4.59 28.69
N ASN A 55 -16.85 4.54 29.07
CA ASN A 55 -16.00 5.73 29.18
C ASN A 55 -15.83 6.48 27.85
N LEU A 56 -15.85 5.77 26.74
CA LEU A 56 -15.80 6.34 25.38
C LEU A 56 -17.17 6.78 24.85
N GLY A 57 -18.23 6.68 25.65
CA GLY A 57 -19.57 7.12 25.31
C GLY A 57 -20.39 6.10 24.50
N GLY A 58 -19.90 4.85 24.41
CA GLY A 58 -20.60 3.76 23.72
C GLY A 58 -21.50 2.96 24.64
N ASP A 59 -22.27 2.03 24.06
CA ASP A 59 -23.09 1.06 24.76
C ASP A 59 -22.41 -0.32 24.72
N PRO A 60 -21.99 -0.90 25.86
CA PRO A 60 -21.37 -2.22 25.90
C PRO A 60 -22.27 -3.35 25.37
N GLN A 61 -23.61 -3.18 25.41
CA GLN A 61 -24.56 -4.15 24.87
C GLN A 61 -24.65 -4.07 23.34
N ASN A 62 -24.27 -2.93 22.75
CA ASN A 62 -24.28 -2.68 21.32
C ASN A 62 -22.96 -2.01 20.87
N PRO A 63 -21.80 -2.66 21.08
CA PRO A 63 -20.47 -2.06 20.93
C PRO A 63 -20.11 -1.64 19.51
N PHE A 64 -20.86 -2.10 18.51
CA PHE A 64 -20.64 -1.77 17.09
C PHE A 64 -21.61 -0.69 16.57
N THR A 65 -22.37 -0.06 17.45
CA THR A 65 -23.24 1.06 17.06
C THR A 65 -22.40 2.25 16.60
N ILE A 66 -22.68 2.72 15.39
CA ILE A 66 -22.04 3.93 14.83
C ILE A 66 -22.79 5.14 15.35
N PHE A 67 -22.09 6.10 15.95
CA PHE A 67 -22.69 7.35 16.40
C PHE A 67 -23.30 8.12 15.21
N PRO A 68 -24.51 8.71 15.37
CA PRO A 68 -25.20 9.40 14.28
C PRO A 68 -24.37 10.50 13.61
N GLU A 69 -23.64 11.30 14.39
CA GLU A 69 -22.76 12.35 13.88
C GLU A 69 -21.60 11.80 13.03
N VAL A 70 -21.08 10.61 13.37
CA VAL A 70 -20.05 9.92 12.61
C VAL A 70 -20.64 9.41 11.29
N ALA A 71 -21.82 8.81 11.33
CA ALA A 71 -22.52 8.34 10.13
C ALA A 71 -22.82 9.50 9.17
N GLU A 72 -23.31 10.64 9.67
CA GLU A 72 -23.57 11.85 8.87
C GLU A 72 -22.28 12.41 8.25
N PHE A 73 -21.19 12.51 9.03
CA PHE A 73 -19.91 12.97 8.54
C PHE A 73 -19.38 12.09 7.39
N TYR A 74 -19.38 10.77 7.59
CA TYR A 74 -18.89 9.86 6.57
C TYR A 74 -19.82 9.75 5.35
N ALA A 75 -21.14 9.97 5.49
CA ALA A 75 -22.04 10.07 4.35
C ALA A 75 -21.61 11.22 3.40
N LYS A 76 -21.30 12.40 3.94
CA LYS A 76 -20.79 13.54 3.16
C LYS A 76 -19.48 13.21 2.47
N VAL A 77 -18.52 12.62 3.21
CA VAL A 77 -17.23 12.19 2.65
C VAL A 77 -17.43 11.17 1.53
N LEU A 78 -18.34 10.24 1.69
CA LEU A 78 -18.65 9.22 0.69
C LEU A 78 -19.23 9.83 -0.59
N ASP A 79 -20.12 10.81 -0.47
CA ASP A 79 -20.69 11.49 -1.63
C ASP A 79 -19.63 12.29 -2.40
N GLU A 80 -18.73 12.99 -1.71
CA GLU A 80 -17.58 13.64 -2.33
C GLU A 80 -16.68 12.66 -3.07
N LYS A 81 -16.38 11.49 -2.45
CA LYS A 81 -15.55 10.45 -3.07
C LYS A 81 -16.25 9.80 -4.26
N ARG A 82 -17.55 9.59 -4.21
CA ARG A 82 -18.34 9.09 -5.35
C ARG A 82 -18.35 10.07 -6.52
N ALA A 83 -18.53 11.36 -6.25
CA ALA A 83 -18.46 12.41 -7.27
C ALA A 83 -17.07 12.46 -7.92
N TYR A 84 -16.01 12.41 -7.11
CA TYR A 84 -14.63 12.33 -7.61
C TYR A 84 -14.40 11.08 -8.47
N ALA A 85 -14.81 9.90 -8.01
CA ALA A 85 -14.65 8.66 -8.76
C ALA A 85 -15.42 8.68 -10.10
N LYS A 86 -16.63 9.27 -10.10
CA LYS A 86 -17.42 9.46 -11.33
C LYS A 86 -16.69 10.36 -12.33
N ALA A 87 -16.13 11.47 -11.87
CA ALA A 87 -15.36 12.38 -12.72
C ALA A 87 -14.11 11.69 -13.29
N LYS A 88 -13.36 10.95 -12.46
CA LYS A 88 -12.17 10.21 -12.92
C LYS A 88 -12.51 9.12 -13.94
N LYS A 89 -13.62 8.41 -13.77
CA LYS A 89 -14.08 7.44 -14.78
C LYS A 89 -14.44 8.10 -16.11
N ALA A 90 -15.02 9.30 -16.08
CA ALA A 90 -15.32 10.05 -17.29
C ALA A 90 -14.03 10.56 -17.99
N GLU A 91 -13.05 11.03 -17.23
CA GLU A 91 -11.71 11.39 -17.74
C GLU A 91 -11.04 10.19 -18.39
N GLN A 92 -11.06 9.02 -17.73
CA GLN A 92 -10.50 7.78 -18.28
C GLN A 92 -11.18 7.40 -19.60
N ALA A 93 -12.51 7.41 -19.66
CA ALA A 93 -13.25 7.09 -20.87
C ALA A 93 -12.93 8.04 -22.04
N ALA A 94 -12.76 9.34 -21.75
CA ALA A 94 -12.34 10.31 -22.74
C ALA A 94 -10.90 10.06 -23.23
N TRP A 95 -10.00 9.71 -22.33
CA TRP A 95 -8.62 9.34 -22.67
C TRP A 95 -8.56 8.07 -23.52
N GLU A 96 -9.30 7.03 -23.15
CA GLU A 96 -9.37 5.77 -23.90
C GLU A 96 -9.85 5.99 -25.35
N LYS A 97 -10.86 6.85 -25.50
CA LYS A 97 -11.36 7.24 -26.83
C LYS A 97 -10.30 7.98 -27.66
N ALA A 98 -9.53 8.85 -27.02
CA ALA A 98 -8.46 9.63 -27.67
C ALA A 98 -7.21 8.79 -27.96
N ASN A 99 -7.00 7.67 -27.24
CA ASN A 99 -5.79 6.84 -27.29
C ASN A 99 -6.13 5.34 -27.41
N PRO A 100 -6.79 4.88 -28.48
CA PRO A 100 -7.34 3.52 -28.55
C PRO A 100 -6.29 2.42 -28.43
N GLU A 101 -5.09 2.60 -29.00
CA GLU A 101 -4.01 1.62 -28.92
C GLU A 101 -3.47 1.49 -27.49
N LEU A 102 -3.25 2.62 -26.80
CA LEU A 102 -2.81 2.63 -25.39
C LEU A 102 -3.89 2.07 -24.47
N ALA A 103 -5.16 2.36 -24.75
CA ALA A 103 -6.28 1.80 -24.01
C ALA A 103 -6.36 0.28 -24.15
N ALA A 104 -6.21 -0.25 -25.37
CA ALA A 104 -6.15 -1.70 -25.58
C ALA A 104 -4.99 -2.36 -24.82
N LYS A 105 -3.82 -1.71 -24.80
CA LYS A 105 -2.65 -2.15 -24.03
C LYS A 105 -2.89 -2.13 -22.53
N LEU A 106 -3.48 -1.05 -22.01
CA LEU A 106 -3.86 -0.92 -20.62
C LEU A 106 -4.83 -2.04 -20.20
N HIS A 107 -5.88 -2.27 -21.00
CA HIS A 107 -6.86 -3.33 -20.73
C HIS A 107 -6.22 -4.72 -20.76
N LYS A 108 -5.28 -4.97 -21.70
CA LYS A 108 -4.49 -6.21 -21.73
C LYS A 108 -3.73 -6.41 -20.42
N PHE A 109 -3.02 -5.38 -19.92
CA PHE A 109 -2.24 -5.48 -18.70
C PHE A 109 -3.09 -5.64 -17.44
N LEU A 110 -4.28 -5.03 -17.41
CA LEU A 110 -5.22 -5.14 -16.29
C LEU A 110 -6.12 -6.38 -16.37
N SER A 111 -6.04 -7.19 -17.43
CA SER A 111 -6.91 -8.35 -17.62
C SER A 111 -6.66 -9.50 -16.64
N GLY A 112 -5.57 -9.47 -15.88
CA GLY A 112 -5.14 -10.56 -15.00
C GLY A 112 -4.56 -11.77 -15.74
N LYS A 113 -4.42 -11.72 -17.06
CA LYS A 113 -3.79 -12.79 -17.82
C LYS A 113 -2.27 -12.72 -17.65
N ALA A 114 -1.68 -13.82 -17.19
CA ALA A 114 -0.23 -13.94 -17.14
C ALA A 114 0.36 -13.92 -18.57
N PRO A 115 1.54 -13.33 -18.75
CA PRO A 115 2.26 -13.44 -20.01
C PRO A 115 2.69 -14.91 -20.27
N GLU A 116 2.72 -15.29 -21.55
CA GLU A 116 3.27 -16.59 -21.93
C GLU A 116 4.81 -16.49 -21.96
N ILE A 117 5.48 -17.31 -21.14
CA ILE A 117 6.93 -17.31 -21.02
C ILE A 117 7.43 -18.74 -21.12
N ASP A 118 8.37 -18.97 -22.01
CA ASP A 118 9.08 -20.25 -22.06
C ASP A 118 10.21 -20.30 -21.02
N TYR A 119 9.83 -20.67 -19.80
CA TYR A 119 10.79 -20.84 -18.70
C TYR A 119 11.83 -21.92 -18.97
N LYS A 120 11.57 -22.90 -19.86
CA LYS A 120 12.53 -23.95 -20.21
C LYS A 120 13.67 -23.46 -21.08
N ALA A 121 13.45 -22.37 -21.81
CA ALA A 121 14.48 -21.71 -22.60
C ALA A 121 15.49 -20.92 -21.76
N ILE A 122 15.15 -20.59 -20.50
CA ILE A 122 16.02 -19.82 -19.62
C ILE A 122 17.15 -20.72 -19.11
N GLN A 123 18.38 -20.40 -19.50
CA GLN A 123 19.58 -21.15 -19.14
C GLN A 123 20.30 -20.49 -17.97
N HIS A 124 20.79 -21.29 -17.04
CA HIS A 124 21.69 -20.87 -15.97
C HIS A 124 22.71 -21.97 -15.67
N LYS A 125 23.83 -21.57 -15.07
CA LYS A 125 24.90 -22.51 -14.71
C LYS A 125 24.44 -23.47 -13.61
N ALA A 126 24.94 -24.70 -13.65
CA ALA A 126 24.71 -25.65 -12.57
C ALA A 126 25.41 -25.19 -11.26
N ASN A 127 24.85 -25.57 -10.11
CA ASN A 127 25.43 -25.32 -8.78
C ASN A 127 25.69 -23.84 -8.44
N ILE A 128 24.84 -22.95 -8.93
CA ILE A 128 24.88 -21.52 -8.54
C ILE A 128 23.92 -21.24 -7.40
N ALA A 129 24.15 -20.12 -6.70
CA ALA A 129 23.23 -19.63 -5.69
C ALA A 129 21.86 -19.32 -6.31
N THR A 130 20.76 -19.58 -5.60
CA THR A 130 19.39 -19.33 -6.10
C THR A 130 19.14 -17.89 -6.51
N ARG A 131 19.76 -16.92 -5.83
CA ARG A 131 19.69 -15.50 -6.23
C ARG A 131 20.33 -15.25 -7.60
N ALA A 132 21.38 -15.98 -7.96
CA ALA A 132 22.01 -15.86 -9.28
C ALA A 132 21.13 -16.50 -10.36
N ALA A 133 20.52 -17.66 -10.10
CA ALA A 133 19.53 -18.25 -11.00
C ALA A 133 18.30 -17.34 -11.18
N SER A 134 17.85 -16.68 -10.10
CA SER A 134 16.79 -15.68 -10.16
C SER A 134 17.16 -14.49 -11.06
N ALA A 135 18.44 -14.05 -11.05
CA ALA A 135 18.90 -12.99 -11.92
C ALA A 135 18.79 -13.37 -13.41
N ASP A 136 19.14 -14.61 -13.77
CA ASP A 136 19.00 -15.10 -15.14
C ASP A 136 17.53 -15.08 -15.60
N VAL A 137 16.60 -15.45 -14.70
CA VAL A 137 15.15 -15.35 -14.94
C VAL A 137 14.74 -13.89 -15.11
N LEU A 138 15.22 -12.98 -14.26
CA LEU A 138 14.91 -11.56 -14.36
C LEU A 138 15.41 -10.93 -15.66
N VAL A 139 16.56 -11.36 -16.19
CA VAL A 139 17.03 -10.96 -17.52
C VAL A 139 16.01 -11.32 -18.59
N ALA A 140 15.52 -12.55 -18.58
CA ALA A 140 14.52 -13.02 -19.56
C ALA A 140 13.17 -12.29 -19.39
N LEU A 141 12.73 -12.05 -18.16
CA LEU A 141 11.49 -11.33 -17.88
C LEU A 141 11.55 -9.88 -18.33
N ALA A 142 12.69 -9.19 -18.15
CA ALA A 142 12.89 -7.83 -18.62
C ALA A 142 12.68 -7.69 -20.13
N GLN A 143 12.98 -8.73 -20.90
CA GLN A 143 12.84 -8.76 -22.36
C GLN A 143 11.43 -9.14 -22.83
N GLN A 144 10.68 -9.88 -22.02
CA GLN A 144 9.43 -10.50 -22.44
C GLN A 144 8.19 -9.90 -21.77
N VAL A 145 8.33 -9.24 -20.61
CA VAL A 145 7.21 -8.74 -19.81
C VAL A 145 7.26 -7.22 -19.69
N GLU A 146 6.57 -6.56 -20.58
CA GLU A 146 6.60 -5.10 -20.71
C GLU A 146 6.06 -4.34 -19.48
N ASN A 147 5.07 -4.90 -18.78
CA ASN A 147 4.42 -4.26 -17.63
C ASN A 147 4.95 -4.73 -16.28
N MET A 148 6.11 -5.35 -16.25
CA MET A 148 6.78 -5.74 -15.01
C MET A 148 7.59 -4.59 -14.43
N ILE A 149 7.43 -4.36 -13.13
CA ILE A 149 8.29 -3.45 -12.36
C ILE A 149 9.02 -4.29 -11.32
N VAL A 150 10.33 -4.16 -11.27
CA VAL A 150 11.19 -4.79 -10.25
C VAL A 150 11.74 -3.72 -9.33
N SER A 151 11.81 -4.01 -8.04
CA SER A 151 12.29 -3.08 -7.02
C SER A 151 13.29 -3.76 -6.10
N SER A 152 14.25 -3.00 -5.62
CA SER A 152 15.14 -3.38 -4.52
C SER A 152 15.42 -2.18 -3.63
N ALA A 153 15.48 -2.42 -2.31
CA ALA A 153 15.82 -1.42 -1.31
C ALA A 153 17.34 -1.37 -1.12
N ASP A 154 18.05 -0.78 -2.11
CA ASP A 154 19.52 -0.57 -2.13
C ASP A 154 20.38 -1.85 -2.07
N LEU A 155 19.81 -3.01 -2.39
CA LEU A 155 20.49 -4.31 -2.36
C LEU A 155 20.56 -5.01 -3.71
N SER A 156 20.22 -4.35 -4.80
CA SER A 156 20.06 -4.94 -6.14
C SER A 156 21.28 -5.73 -6.63
N ASN A 157 22.48 -5.30 -6.27
CA ASN A 157 23.72 -6.00 -6.58
C ASN A 157 23.95 -7.24 -5.70
N SER A 158 23.38 -7.28 -4.49
CA SER A 158 23.50 -8.38 -3.54
C SER A 158 22.41 -9.42 -3.70
N ASP A 159 21.15 -8.98 -3.80
CA ASP A 159 20.00 -9.85 -4.03
C ASP A 159 19.85 -10.29 -5.50
N LYS A 160 20.65 -9.68 -6.39
CA LYS A 160 20.70 -9.95 -7.83
C LYS A 160 19.46 -9.53 -8.62
N THR A 161 18.62 -8.65 -8.07
CA THR A 161 17.52 -8.03 -8.82
C THR A 161 18.03 -7.11 -9.94
N ASP A 162 19.31 -6.68 -9.89
CA ASP A 162 20.01 -5.99 -10.99
C ASP A 162 20.05 -6.81 -12.30
N GLY A 163 19.75 -8.10 -12.25
CA GLY A 163 19.49 -8.93 -13.42
C GLY A 163 18.45 -8.33 -14.35
N PHE A 164 17.43 -7.67 -13.80
CA PHE A 164 16.39 -7.01 -14.59
C PHE A 164 16.94 -5.82 -15.40
N ILE A 165 17.87 -5.04 -14.83
CA ILE A 165 18.58 -3.96 -15.54
C ILE A 165 19.48 -4.55 -16.65
N LYS A 166 20.18 -5.66 -16.36
CA LYS A 166 21.02 -6.37 -17.34
C LYS A 166 20.21 -6.92 -18.52
N GLY A 167 18.93 -7.23 -18.28
CA GLY A 167 17.96 -7.62 -19.31
C GLY A 167 17.46 -6.46 -20.19
N GLY A 168 17.86 -5.22 -19.89
CA GLY A 168 17.51 -4.03 -20.68
C GLY A 168 16.56 -3.06 -20.00
N ALA A 169 16.08 -3.38 -18.79
CA ALA A 169 15.24 -2.45 -18.04
C ALA A 169 16.04 -1.22 -17.61
N ARG A 170 15.39 -0.04 -17.63
CA ARG A 170 15.96 1.22 -17.13
C ARG A 170 15.42 1.54 -15.73
N ASN A 171 16.18 2.33 -14.98
CA ASN A 171 15.70 2.84 -13.70
C ASN A 171 14.49 3.76 -13.90
N LEU A 172 13.49 3.59 -13.03
CA LEU A 172 12.39 4.52 -12.87
C LEU A 172 12.91 5.76 -12.13
N VAL A 173 12.81 6.92 -12.76
CA VAL A 173 13.30 8.17 -12.17
C VAL A 173 12.20 9.23 -12.16
N LYS A 174 12.34 10.21 -11.28
CA LYS A 174 11.37 11.31 -11.18
C LYS A 174 11.23 12.03 -12.53
N GLY A 175 10.00 12.09 -13.04
CA GLY A 175 9.67 12.76 -14.29
C GLY A 175 9.85 11.90 -15.55
N ASP A 176 10.41 10.70 -15.44
CA ASP A 176 10.48 9.72 -16.53
C ASP A 176 9.98 8.34 -16.06
N PHE A 177 8.73 8.04 -16.43
CA PHE A 177 8.07 6.77 -16.09
C PHE A 177 8.31 5.66 -17.13
N SER A 178 9.24 5.83 -18.05
CA SER A 178 9.63 4.80 -19.02
C SER A 178 10.54 3.73 -18.43
N GLY A 179 11.10 3.96 -17.24
CA GLY A 179 11.85 2.96 -16.49
C GLY A 179 10.96 1.92 -15.82
N ALA A 180 11.51 0.73 -15.62
CA ALA A 180 10.81 -0.40 -15.01
C ALA A 180 11.54 -0.99 -13.79
N PHE A 181 12.70 -0.44 -13.42
CA PHE A 181 13.41 -0.81 -12.21
C PHE A 181 13.34 0.30 -11.18
N PHE A 182 12.74 0.03 -10.04
CA PHE A 182 12.60 0.98 -8.94
C PHE A 182 13.68 0.72 -7.88
N GLN A 183 14.76 1.49 -7.95
CA GLN A 183 15.80 1.49 -6.92
C GLN A 183 15.32 2.35 -5.75
N ALA A 184 14.80 1.69 -4.72
CA ALA A 184 14.46 2.36 -3.47
C ALA A 184 15.75 2.57 -2.67
N GLY A 185 16.22 3.80 -2.62
CA GLY A 185 17.37 4.18 -1.82
C GLY A 185 17.09 4.18 -0.31
N VAL A 186 18.16 4.20 0.48
CA VAL A 186 18.11 4.35 1.95
C VAL A 186 18.15 5.83 2.32
#